data_256247b2e377f39b214a999b18830923
#
_entry.id   256247b2e377f39b214a999b18830923
#
_cell.length_a   1.000
_cell.length_b   1.000
_cell.length_c   1.000
_cell.angle_alpha   90.00
_cell.angle_beta   90.00
_cell.angle_gamma   90.00
#
_symmetry.space_group_name_H-M   'P 1'
#
loop_
_entity.id
_entity.type
_entity.pdbx_description
1 polymer ?
#
loop_
_entity_poly.entity_id
_entity_poly.type
_entity_poly.pdbx_seq_one_letter_code
_entity_poly.pdbx_strand_id
1 'polypeptide(L)'
;CVHNLGHNYPSVQTAIKAQIDRHSHVMVYGEFVQDAQLDLVRELGALLPKNLNCIYPVNSGTEANEAAIKLCKSYTERTEIIAFKGAYHGSSNGSLSISSNDERKERFQPLLPKIKFIEINQVEQLSWITEKTAGVFLETVQGDAGVIVPSHEFMLKLRHKCKATGALLVLDEIQCGLGRTGKYFAFQHFEIEPDILTLGKSLGGSLPMGALVSNKNILDAFSTKPALGHITTFGGHPVNCAAAAAFCKALKTDIDLKEVDRLGQLLAEKISSHPEIIDSRHLGMMFAFDMKSPEIVAKVVHRCLEKGIISFWFLSHPNSFRLSPPLIISEKEIQLAGELIYQAIDESIL
;
A
#
# COMPACT_ATOMS: atom_id res chain seq x y z
N CYS A 1 4.36 -1.10 -9.06
CA CYS A 1 3.43 -0.79 -7.96
C CYS A 1 3.11 0.71 -7.79
N VAL A 2 3.68 1.62 -8.57
CA VAL A 2 3.41 3.08 -8.45
C VAL A 2 2.44 3.55 -9.54
N HIS A 3 2.47 2.90 -10.70
CA HIS A 3 1.70 3.30 -11.89
C HIS A 3 0.52 2.36 -12.13
N ASN A 4 -0.50 2.38 -11.26
CA ASN A 4 -1.68 1.52 -11.44
C ASN A 4 -2.42 1.83 -12.75
N LEU A 5 -2.50 3.09 -13.17
CA LEU A 5 -3.06 3.48 -14.48
C LEU A 5 -2.02 3.54 -15.61
N GLY A 6 -0.83 2.96 -15.42
CA GLY A 6 0.25 3.05 -16.41
C GLY A 6 0.93 4.43 -16.43
N HIS A 7 1.83 4.63 -17.38
CA HIS A 7 2.55 5.88 -17.55
C HIS A 7 1.72 6.88 -18.35
N ASN A 8 1.82 8.17 -17.97
CA ASN A 8 1.23 9.29 -18.71
C ASN A 8 -0.29 9.17 -18.97
N TYR A 9 -1.05 8.70 -17.96
CA TYR A 9 -2.50 8.56 -18.10
C TYR A 9 -3.15 9.92 -18.47
N PRO A 10 -3.93 10.02 -19.56
CA PRO A 10 -4.28 11.32 -20.15
C PRO A 10 -5.01 12.28 -19.23
N SER A 11 -6.01 11.79 -18.46
CA SER A 11 -6.77 12.66 -17.55
C SER A 11 -5.93 13.16 -16.38
N VAL A 12 -5.00 12.34 -15.87
CA VAL A 12 -4.06 12.73 -14.81
C VAL A 12 -3.09 13.79 -15.31
N GLN A 13 -2.50 13.58 -16.51
CA GLN A 13 -1.59 14.56 -17.14
C GLN A 13 -2.28 15.92 -17.38
N THR A 14 -3.53 15.88 -17.84
CA THR A 14 -4.33 17.10 -18.06
C THR A 14 -4.56 17.85 -16.75
N ALA A 15 -4.92 17.14 -15.67
CA ALA A 15 -5.16 17.74 -14.37
C ALA A 15 -3.89 18.38 -13.77
N ILE A 16 -2.72 17.71 -13.91
CA ILE A 16 -1.44 18.23 -13.47
C ILE A 16 -1.12 19.54 -14.18
N LYS A 17 -1.18 19.58 -15.52
CA LYS A 17 -0.88 20.75 -16.33
C LYS A 17 -1.81 21.92 -15.99
N ALA A 18 -3.12 21.67 -15.94
CA ALA A 18 -4.11 22.68 -15.59
C ALA A 18 -3.88 23.26 -14.19
N GLN A 19 -3.48 22.46 -13.22
CA GLN A 19 -3.20 22.96 -11.87
C GLN A 19 -1.90 23.77 -11.80
N ILE A 20 -0.86 23.38 -12.55
CA ILE A 20 0.40 24.15 -12.64
C ILE A 20 0.11 25.53 -13.26
N ASP A 21 -0.70 25.60 -14.30
CA ASP A 21 -1.09 26.86 -14.96
C ASP A 21 -1.91 27.78 -14.03
N ARG A 22 -2.68 27.22 -13.11
CA ARG A 22 -3.40 28.00 -12.08
C ARG A 22 -2.48 28.52 -10.99
N HIS A 23 -1.84 27.63 -10.27
CA HIS A 23 -0.83 27.86 -9.23
C HIS A 23 -0.19 26.54 -8.80
N SER A 24 1.10 26.56 -8.51
CA SER A 24 1.84 25.37 -8.10
C SER A 24 1.68 25.08 -6.62
N HIS A 25 1.71 26.09 -5.74
CA HIS A 25 1.64 25.92 -4.30
C HIS A 25 0.99 27.11 -3.62
N VAL A 26 0.22 26.82 -2.57
CA VAL A 26 -0.25 27.78 -1.56
C VAL A 26 -0.19 27.09 -0.19
N MET A 27 -0.36 27.86 0.89
CA MET A 27 -0.42 27.32 2.25
C MET A 27 -1.46 26.20 2.38
N VAL A 28 -1.08 25.06 2.95
CA VAL A 28 -1.87 23.81 2.96
C VAL A 28 -2.43 23.44 4.35
N TYR A 29 -2.24 24.29 5.37
CA TYR A 29 -2.57 23.95 6.77
C TYR A 29 -4.07 24.02 7.11
N GLY A 30 -4.91 24.37 6.16
CA GLY A 30 -6.37 24.41 6.34
C GLY A 30 -6.96 25.78 6.63
N GLU A 31 -6.14 26.84 6.69
CA GLU A 31 -6.61 28.23 6.82
C GLU A 31 -7.35 28.70 5.57
N PHE A 32 -7.01 28.14 4.42
CA PHE A 32 -7.64 28.44 3.14
C PHE A 32 -8.15 27.19 2.47
N VAL A 33 -9.40 27.24 1.98
CA VAL A 33 -10.00 26.17 1.21
C VAL A 33 -9.43 26.17 -0.21
N GLN A 34 -8.97 25.01 -0.67
CA GLN A 34 -8.40 24.82 -2.00
C GLN A 34 -9.22 23.81 -2.80
N ASP A 35 -9.62 24.19 -4.02
CA ASP A 35 -10.43 23.32 -4.89
C ASP A 35 -9.79 21.96 -5.11
N ALA A 36 -8.47 21.92 -5.38
CA ALA A 36 -7.76 20.67 -5.62
C ALA A 36 -7.80 19.69 -4.43
N GLN A 37 -7.77 20.22 -3.19
CA GLN A 37 -7.93 19.39 -1.98
C GLN A 37 -9.37 18.89 -1.83
N LEU A 38 -10.36 19.74 -2.10
CA LEU A 38 -11.78 19.34 -2.08
C LEU A 38 -12.09 18.30 -3.14
N ASP A 39 -11.51 18.43 -4.35
CA ASP A 39 -11.65 17.46 -5.42
C ASP A 39 -11.05 16.10 -5.02
N LEU A 40 -9.87 16.09 -4.39
CA LEU A 40 -9.29 14.87 -3.85
C LEU A 40 -10.22 14.22 -2.81
N VAL A 41 -10.72 15.00 -1.85
CA VAL A 41 -11.62 14.48 -0.80
C VAL A 41 -12.89 13.89 -1.41
N ARG A 42 -13.45 14.54 -2.43
CA ARG A 42 -14.64 14.05 -3.13
C ARG A 42 -14.36 12.74 -3.88
N GLU A 43 -13.31 12.69 -4.69
CA GLU A 43 -13.05 11.54 -5.56
C GLU A 43 -12.52 10.33 -4.77
N LEU A 44 -11.58 10.52 -3.84
CA LEU A 44 -11.10 9.46 -2.97
C LEU A 44 -12.19 9.01 -1.99
N GLY A 45 -12.94 9.97 -1.41
CA GLY A 45 -14.06 9.67 -0.50
C GLY A 45 -15.17 8.85 -1.16
N ALA A 46 -15.36 8.99 -2.47
CA ALA A 46 -16.34 8.17 -3.22
C ALA A 46 -15.94 6.69 -3.36
N LEU A 47 -14.67 6.34 -3.10
CA LEU A 47 -14.17 4.97 -3.12
C LEU A 47 -14.16 4.34 -1.71
N LEU A 48 -14.19 5.15 -0.67
CA LEU A 48 -14.04 4.77 0.73
C LEU A 48 -15.39 4.40 1.39
N PRO A 49 -15.39 3.54 2.42
CA PRO A 49 -16.57 3.35 3.25
C PRO A 49 -16.87 4.60 4.09
N LYS A 50 -18.12 4.76 4.48
CA LYS A 50 -18.64 5.98 5.12
C LYS A 50 -17.95 6.37 6.43
N ASN A 51 -17.39 5.42 7.16
CA ASN A 51 -16.69 5.68 8.42
C ASN A 51 -15.28 6.22 8.20
N LEU A 52 -14.67 6.02 7.03
CA LEU A 52 -13.38 6.60 6.64
C LEU A 52 -13.61 7.92 5.89
N ASN A 53 -14.04 8.95 6.59
CA ASN A 53 -14.58 10.19 6.01
C ASN A 53 -13.68 11.42 6.15
N CYS A 54 -12.49 11.26 6.74
CA CYS A 54 -11.48 12.31 6.86
C CYS A 54 -10.17 11.87 6.21
N ILE A 55 -9.63 12.71 5.34
CA ILE A 55 -8.40 12.47 4.59
C ILE A 55 -7.36 13.51 5.02
N TYR A 56 -6.20 13.04 5.48
CA TYR A 56 -5.05 13.86 5.81
C TYR A 56 -3.94 13.61 4.80
N PRO A 57 -3.75 14.48 3.80
CA PRO A 57 -2.72 14.32 2.77
C PRO A 57 -1.33 14.57 3.33
N VAL A 58 -0.36 13.77 2.89
CA VAL A 58 1.07 13.88 3.19
C VAL A 58 1.90 13.66 1.92
N ASN A 59 3.23 13.68 2.00
CA ASN A 59 4.08 13.65 0.80
C ASN A 59 4.53 12.23 0.42
N SER A 60 4.33 11.24 1.28
CA SER A 60 4.78 9.86 1.05
C SER A 60 4.02 8.87 1.93
N GLY A 61 4.11 7.58 1.58
CA GLY A 61 3.58 6.50 2.41
C GLY A 61 4.27 6.41 3.78
N THR A 62 5.59 6.66 3.85
CA THR A 62 6.28 6.67 5.13
C THR A 62 5.76 7.77 6.06
N GLU A 63 5.46 8.97 5.54
CA GLU A 63 4.84 10.04 6.31
C GLU A 63 3.40 9.69 6.76
N ALA A 64 2.65 8.96 5.91
CA ALA A 64 1.33 8.47 6.30
C ALA A 64 1.40 7.51 7.49
N ASN A 65 2.38 6.60 7.50
CA ASN A 65 2.61 5.69 8.62
C ASN A 65 3.16 6.41 9.87
N GLU A 66 4.03 7.42 9.72
CA GLU A 66 4.46 8.29 10.85
C GLU A 66 3.25 9.01 11.48
N ALA A 67 2.37 9.56 10.66
CA ALA A 67 1.15 10.19 11.12
C ALA A 67 0.25 9.18 11.83
N ALA A 68 0.09 7.96 11.29
CA ALA A 68 -0.71 6.90 11.91
C ALA A 68 -0.16 6.47 13.29
N ILE A 69 1.17 6.33 13.43
CA ILE A 69 1.82 6.04 14.72
C ILE A 69 1.49 7.13 15.75
N LYS A 70 1.64 8.40 15.37
CA LYS A 70 1.36 9.54 16.24
C LYS A 70 -0.14 9.61 16.58
N LEU A 71 -1.01 9.39 15.61
CA LEU A 71 -2.45 9.43 15.79
C LEU A 71 -2.93 8.34 16.75
N CYS A 72 -2.45 7.10 16.58
CA CYS A 72 -2.75 6.00 17.50
C CYS A 72 -2.40 6.36 18.95
N LYS A 73 -1.19 6.90 19.16
CA LYS A 73 -0.72 7.28 20.50
C LYS A 73 -1.52 8.46 21.07
N SER A 74 -1.81 9.48 20.25
CA SER A 74 -2.54 10.68 20.69
C SER A 74 -3.99 10.35 21.04
N TYR A 75 -4.68 9.58 20.20
CA TYR A 75 -6.08 9.25 20.40
C TYR A 75 -6.32 8.31 21.58
N THR A 76 -5.47 7.27 21.72
CA THR A 76 -5.66 6.25 22.75
C THR A 76 -4.96 6.59 24.06
N GLU A 77 -4.06 7.57 24.07
CA GLU A 77 -3.15 7.91 25.20
C GLU A 77 -2.26 6.71 25.62
N ARG A 78 -2.03 5.76 24.69
CA ARG A 78 -1.23 4.54 24.90
C ARG A 78 0.06 4.61 24.10
N THR A 79 1.01 3.72 24.41
CA THR A 79 2.35 3.78 23.79
C THR A 79 2.81 2.49 23.11
N GLU A 80 2.16 1.35 23.39
CA GLU A 80 2.52 0.06 22.80
C GLU A 80 1.95 -0.06 21.38
N ILE A 81 2.76 -0.57 20.46
CA ILE A 81 2.35 -0.83 19.08
C ILE A 81 2.63 -2.31 18.74
N ILE A 82 1.70 -2.94 18.07
CA ILE A 82 1.86 -4.24 17.47
C ILE A 82 2.06 -4.05 15.96
N ALA A 83 3.07 -4.74 15.41
CA ALA A 83 3.33 -4.83 13.98
C ALA A 83 3.52 -6.31 13.58
N PHE A 84 3.72 -6.58 12.31
CA PHE A 84 3.80 -7.97 11.84
C PHE A 84 5.18 -8.28 11.27
N LYS A 85 5.64 -9.53 11.48
CA LYS A 85 6.84 -10.04 10.83
C LYS A 85 6.66 -10.03 9.31
N GLY A 86 7.73 -9.76 8.57
CA GLY A 86 7.68 -9.58 7.11
C GLY A 86 7.21 -8.20 6.65
N ALA A 87 6.73 -7.33 7.54
CA ALA A 87 6.19 -6.03 7.17
C ALA A 87 7.26 -5.01 6.73
N TYR A 88 6.86 -4.19 5.73
CA TYR A 88 7.58 -3.00 5.31
C TYR A 88 6.65 -1.78 5.29
N HIS A 89 6.90 -0.82 6.16
CA HIS A 89 6.05 0.38 6.32
C HIS A 89 6.76 1.69 5.96
N GLY A 90 8.03 1.64 5.55
CA GLY A 90 8.82 2.81 5.17
C GLY A 90 10.19 2.87 5.85
N SER A 91 10.92 3.96 5.59
CA SER A 91 12.33 4.12 5.98
C SER A 91 12.61 5.33 6.89
N SER A 92 11.59 6.10 7.29
CA SER A 92 11.73 7.07 8.38
C SER A 92 11.75 6.36 9.74
N ASN A 93 12.27 6.99 10.78
CA ASN A 93 12.52 6.30 12.04
C ASN A 93 11.29 5.61 12.65
N GLY A 94 10.12 6.24 12.60
CA GLY A 94 8.89 5.62 13.11
C GLY A 94 8.41 4.48 12.22
N SER A 95 8.31 4.68 10.90
CA SER A 95 7.88 3.63 9.97
C SER A 95 8.90 2.48 9.88
N LEU A 96 10.21 2.77 10.02
CA LEU A 96 11.25 1.75 10.12
C LEU A 96 11.10 0.94 11.42
N SER A 97 10.69 1.58 12.51
CA SER A 97 10.47 0.90 13.80
C SER A 97 9.40 -0.19 13.73
N ILE A 98 8.35 0.03 12.93
CA ILE A 98 7.26 -0.94 12.72
C ILE A 98 7.48 -1.86 11.51
N SER A 99 8.53 -1.66 10.71
CA SER A 99 9.00 -2.63 9.71
C SER A 99 9.82 -3.73 10.39
N SER A 100 9.83 -4.96 9.86
CA SER A 100 10.33 -6.11 10.62
C SER A 100 11.74 -6.60 10.23
N ASN A 101 12.32 -6.10 9.14
CA ASN A 101 13.64 -6.55 8.68
C ASN A 101 14.76 -5.98 9.56
N ASP A 102 15.41 -6.82 10.37
CA ASP A 102 16.41 -6.41 11.36
C ASP A 102 17.70 -5.89 10.71
N GLU A 103 18.15 -6.43 9.59
CA GLU A 103 19.34 -5.94 8.86
C GLU A 103 19.20 -4.49 8.43
N ARG A 104 17.97 -4.05 8.09
CA ARG A 104 17.68 -2.67 7.71
C ARG A 104 17.60 -1.73 8.90
N LYS A 105 17.48 -2.24 10.12
CA LYS A 105 17.29 -1.47 11.37
C LYS A 105 18.55 -1.33 12.19
N GLU A 106 19.48 -2.28 12.09
CA GLU A 106 20.63 -2.41 12.97
C GLU A 106 21.46 -1.13 13.09
N ARG A 107 21.73 -0.47 11.96
CA ARG A 107 22.57 0.74 11.93
C ARG A 107 21.84 2.04 12.30
N PHE A 108 20.53 1.97 12.55
CA PHE A 108 19.68 3.15 12.82
C PHE A 108 19.10 3.15 14.24
N GLN A 109 19.66 2.36 15.12
CA GLN A 109 19.26 2.33 16.53
C GLN A 109 19.72 3.60 17.28
N PRO A 110 18.99 4.10 18.30
CA PRO A 110 17.73 3.53 18.80
C PRO A 110 16.50 3.92 17.95
N LEU A 111 15.62 2.98 17.72
CA LEU A 111 14.32 3.18 17.12
C LEU A 111 13.23 3.38 18.19
N LEU A 112 11.96 3.53 17.77
CA LEU A 112 10.85 3.71 18.72
C LEU A 112 10.72 2.50 19.67
N PRO A 113 10.60 2.73 20.98
CA PRO A 113 10.42 1.65 21.94
C PRO A 113 8.99 1.10 21.91
N LYS A 114 8.79 -0.05 22.57
CA LYS A 114 7.50 -0.69 22.81
C LYS A 114 6.80 -1.15 21.51
N ILE A 115 7.55 -1.55 20.50
CA ILE A 115 7.06 -2.24 19.32
C ILE A 115 7.20 -3.74 19.55
N LYS A 116 6.11 -4.50 19.33
CA LYS A 116 6.11 -5.97 19.34
C LYS A 116 5.71 -6.50 17.99
N PHE A 117 6.34 -7.57 17.55
CA PHE A 117 6.06 -8.22 16.28
C PHE A 117 5.36 -9.55 16.49
N ILE A 118 4.26 -9.75 15.78
CA ILE A 118 3.51 -11.00 15.69
C ILE A 118 3.49 -11.52 14.25
N GLU A 119 3.09 -12.76 14.05
CA GLU A 119 3.07 -13.39 12.73
C GLU A 119 1.64 -13.39 12.14
N ILE A 120 1.55 -13.24 10.81
CA ILE A 120 0.28 -13.39 10.10
C ILE A 120 -0.23 -14.83 10.26
N ASN A 121 -1.54 -14.98 10.39
CA ASN A 121 -2.26 -16.23 10.56
C ASN A 121 -1.98 -17.00 11.88
N GLN A 122 -1.18 -16.43 12.79
CA GLN A 122 -0.98 -16.98 14.14
C GLN A 122 -2.01 -16.37 15.10
N VAL A 123 -3.20 -16.96 15.17
CA VAL A 123 -4.34 -16.43 15.93
C VAL A 123 -4.02 -16.31 17.43
N GLU A 124 -3.23 -17.22 17.99
CA GLU A 124 -2.84 -17.24 19.40
C GLU A 124 -2.07 -15.98 19.79
N GLN A 125 -1.25 -15.45 18.87
CA GLN A 125 -0.47 -14.23 19.08
C GLN A 125 -1.33 -12.97 19.13
N LEU A 126 -2.60 -13.02 18.71
CA LEU A 126 -3.53 -11.90 18.89
C LEU A 126 -3.79 -11.61 20.38
N SER A 127 -3.49 -12.54 21.28
CA SER A 127 -3.53 -12.32 22.73
C SER A 127 -2.57 -11.22 23.21
N TRP A 128 -1.53 -10.89 22.42
CA TRP A 128 -0.58 -9.79 22.72
C TRP A 128 -1.19 -8.39 22.51
N ILE A 129 -2.31 -8.30 21.78
CA ILE A 129 -3.07 -7.05 21.65
C ILE A 129 -3.90 -6.88 22.92
N THR A 130 -3.59 -5.84 23.70
CA THR A 130 -4.18 -5.58 25.03
C THR A 130 -4.68 -4.14 25.13
N GLU A 131 -5.26 -3.79 26.28
CA GLU A 131 -5.66 -2.41 26.60
C GLU A 131 -4.47 -1.44 26.70
N LYS A 132 -3.22 -1.91 26.61
CA LYS A 132 -2.00 -1.08 26.54
C LYS A 132 -1.61 -0.76 25.11
N THR A 133 -2.19 -1.48 24.13
CA THR A 133 -1.87 -1.32 22.71
C THR A 133 -2.56 -0.08 22.17
N ALA A 134 -1.79 0.83 21.59
CA ALA A 134 -2.28 2.04 20.92
C ALA A 134 -2.79 1.73 19.53
N GLY A 135 -2.04 0.96 18.77
CA GLY A 135 -2.37 0.60 17.39
C GLY A 135 -1.73 -0.72 16.95
N VAL A 136 -2.37 -1.35 15.97
CA VAL A 136 -1.92 -2.57 15.31
C VAL A 136 -1.74 -2.26 13.84
N PHE A 137 -0.51 -2.39 13.33
CA PHE A 137 -0.12 -2.04 11.95
C PHE A 137 0.07 -3.28 11.12
N LEU A 138 -0.70 -3.41 10.05
CA LEU A 138 -0.66 -4.52 9.11
C LEU A 138 -0.71 -3.99 7.67
N GLU A 139 0.21 -4.43 6.79
CA GLU A 139 -0.05 -4.37 5.36
C GLU A 139 -1.22 -5.34 5.06
N THR A 140 -2.32 -4.86 4.49
CA THR A 140 -3.50 -5.72 4.22
C THR A 140 -3.14 -6.95 3.37
N VAL A 141 -2.19 -6.76 2.45
CA VAL A 141 -1.43 -7.83 1.79
C VAL A 141 0.04 -7.46 1.89
N GLN A 142 0.86 -8.29 2.54
CA GLN A 142 2.27 -7.97 2.68
C GLN A 142 2.95 -8.02 1.31
N GLY A 143 3.54 -6.88 0.91
CA GLY A 143 4.19 -6.77 -0.38
C GLY A 143 5.58 -7.38 -0.38
N ASP A 144 6.48 -6.86 0.45
CA ASP A 144 7.92 -7.18 0.41
C ASP A 144 8.26 -8.59 0.94
N ALA A 145 7.36 -9.21 1.68
CA ALA A 145 7.48 -10.59 2.16
C ALA A 145 7.10 -11.65 1.12
N GLY A 146 6.75 -11.27 -0.12
CA GLY A 146 6.38 -12.21 -1.18
C GLY A 146 4.87 -12.37 -1.40
N VAL A 147 4.12 -11.27 -1.32
CA VAL A 147 2.65 -11.22 -1.53
C VAL A 147 1.93 -12.18 -0.59
N ILE A 148 2.11 -11.98 0.71
CA ILE A 148 1.44 -12.78 1.74
C ILE A 148 0.03 -12.25 1.98
N VAL A 149 -0.96 -13.06 1.67
CA VAL A 149 -2.38 -12.76 1.86
C VAL A 149 -2.82 -13.40 3.18
N PRO A 150 -3.29 -12.61 4.17
CA PRO A 150 -3.84 -13.17 5.41
C PRO A 150 -5.09 -14.01 5.15
N SER A 151 -5.39 -14.97 6.01
CA SER A 151 -6.65 -15.68 5.94
C SER A 151 -7.83 -14.80 6.38
N HIS A 152 -9.00 -15.02 5.80
CA HIS A 152 -10.21 -14.29 6.15
C HIS A 152 -10.54 -14.42 7.66
N GLU A 153 -10.41 -15.61 8.21
CA GLU A 153 -10.63 -15.89 9.64
C GLU A 153 -9.68 -15.05 10.52
N PHE A 154 -8.39 -14.99 10.16
CA PHE A 154 -7.40 -14.20 10.90
C PHE A 154 -7.77 -12.73 10.91
N MET A 155 -8.14 -12.16 9.75
CA MET A 155 -8.51 -10.75 9.62
C MET A 155 -9.76 -10.38 10.43
N LEU A 156 -10.77 -11.24 10.45
CA LEU A 156 -11.96 -11.08 11.31
C LEU A 156 -11.60 -11.10 12.79
N LYS A 157 -10.77 -12.08 13.22
CA LYS A 157 -10.33 -12.19 14.61
C LYS A 157 -9.46 -11.01 15.04
N LEU A 158 -8.58 -10.56 14.15
CA LEU A 158 -7.75 -9.36 14.36
C LEU A 158 -8.63 -8.11 14.55
N ARG A 159 -9.59 -7.86 13.65
CA ARG A 159 -10.53 -6.73 13.76
C ARG A 159 -11.32 -6.79 15.07
N HIS A 160 -11.85 -7.98 15.40
CA HIS A 160 -12.59 -8.18 16.64
C HIS A 160 -11.72 -7.90 17.89
N LYS A 161 -10.48 -8.40 17.89
CA LYS A 161 -9.54 -8.20 19.01
C LYS A 161 -9.18 -6.72 19.19
N CYS A 162 -8.88 -6.00 18.11
CA CYS A 162 -8.64 -4.57 18.17
C CYS A 162 -9.84 -3.80 18.76
N LYS A 163 -11.05 -4.13 18.30
CA LYS A 163 -12.28 -3.51 18.82
C LYS A 163 -12.51 -3.81 20.31
N ALA A 164 -12.27 -5.03 20.75
CA ALA A 164 -12.46 -5.45 22.14
C ALA A 164 -11.49 -4.78 23.11
N THR A 165 -10.24 -4.50 22.67
CA THR A 165 -9.22 -3.86 23.51
C THR A 165 -9.15 -2.34 23.34
N GLY A 166 -9.87 -1.78 22.34
CA GLY A 166 -9.79 -0.38 21.98
C GLY A 166 -8.47 0.02 21.33
N ALA A 167 -7.67 -0.94 20.83
CA ALA A 167 -6.52 -0.68 19.98
C ALA A 167 -6.99 -0.28 18.57
N LEU A 168 -6.36 0.71 17.94
CA LEU A 168 -6.72 1.10 16.59
C LEU A 168 -6.11 0.13 15.57
N LEU A 169 -6.92 -0.38 14.66
CA LEU A 169 -6.46 -1.18 13.51
C LEU A 169 -6.02 -0.23 12.39
N VAL A 170 -4.74 -0.24 12.06
CA VAL A 170 -4.14 0.50 10.96
C VAL A 170 -3.85 -0.50 9.83
N LEU A 171 -4.52 -0.32 8.69
CA LEU A 171 -4.22 -1.06 7.48
C LEU A 171 -3.37 -0.22 6.53
N ASP A 172 -2.18 -0.71 6.25
CA ASP A 172 -1.28 -0.13 5.26
C ASP A 172 -1.65 -0.67 3.87
N GLU A 173 -2.25 0.19 3.07
CA GLU A 173 -2.60 -0.10 1.68
C GLU A 173 -1.81 0.75 0.67
N ILE A 174 -0.63 1.19 1.08
CA ILE A 174 0.28 1.95 0.22
C ILE A 174 0.64 1.17 -1.04
N GLN A 175 0.77 -0.16 -0.94
CA GLN A 175 1.07 -1.01 -2.09
C GLN A 175 -0.14 -1.75 -2.63
N CYS A 176 -0.95 -2.34 -1.78
CA CYS A 176 -2.05 -3.23 -2.17
C CYS A 176 -3.38 -2.53 -2.45
N GLY A 177 -3.52 -1.25 -2.10
CA GLY A 177 -4.72 -0.47 -2.35
C GLY A 177 -4.88 0.05 -3.77
N LEU A 178 -5.92 0.84 -3.98
CA LEU A 178 -6.18 1.61 -5.19
C LEU A 178 -6.27 0.74 -6.45
N GLY A 179 -7.06 -0.33 -6.37
CA GLY A 179 -7.35 -1.22 -7.50
C GLY A 179 -6.38 -2.37 -7.67
N ARG A 180 -5.20 -2.33 -7.02
CA ARG A 180 -4.11 -3.30 -7.24
C ARG A 180 -4.51 -4.75 -7.04
N THR A 181 -5.39 -5.05 -6.12
CA THR A 181 -5.84 -6.39 -5.76
C THR A 181 -7.21 -6.79 -6.37
N GLY A 182 -7.72 -6.04 -7.37
CA GLY A 182 -9.04 -6.31 -7.95
C GLY A 182 -10.21 -5.75 -7.11
N LYS A 183 -9.93 -5.00 -6.07
CA LYS A 183 -10.88 -4.18 -5.28
C LYS A 183 -10.30 -2.78 -5.14
N TYR A 184 -11.12 -1.75 -4.84
CA TYR A 184 -10.59 -0.41 -4.59
C TYR A 184 -9.57 -0.44 -3.45
N PHE A 185 -9.88 -1.18 -2.39
CA PHE A 185 -8.98 -1.42 -1.25
C PHE A 185 -8.93 -2.90 -0.91
N ALA A 186 -7.76 -3.40 -0.55
CA ALA A 186 -7.54 -4.81 -0.27
C ALA A 186 -8.34 -5.31 0.95
N PHE A 187 -8.62 -4.46 1.94
CA PHE A 187 -9.44 -4.84 3.11
C PHE A 187 -10.87 -5.29 2.72
N GLN A 188 -11.36 -4.88 1.54
CA GLN A 188 -12.69 -5.28 1.03
C GLN A 188 -12.77 -6.78 0.70
N HIS A 189 -11.63 -7.48 0.53
CA HIS A 189 -11.61 -8.93 0.38
C HIS A 189 -11.95 -9.67 1.69
N PHE A 190 -11.77 -9.00 2.83
CA PHE A 190 -11.94 -9.58 4.16
C PHE A 190 -13.20 -9.11 4.88
N GLU A 191 -14.01 -8.26 4.25
CA GLU A 191 -15.25 -7.70 4.80
C GLU A 191 -15.06 -7.00 6.16
N ILE A 192 -13.88 -6.39 6.36
CA ILE A 192 -13.55 -5.60 7.54
C ILE A 192 -13.31 -4.13 7.15
N GLU A 193 -13.39 -3.25 8.14
CA GLU A 193 -13.02 -1.85 7.98
C GLU A 193 -11.97 -1.49 9.03
N PRO A 194 -10.86 -0.83 8.65
CA PRO A 194 -9.87 -0.33 9.59
C PRO A 194 -10.36 0.92 10.33
N ASP A 195 -9.70 1.27 11.42
CA ASP A 195 -9.84 2.56 12.07
C ASP A 195 -9.02 3.64 11.35
N ILE A 196 -7.86 3.25 10.81
CA ILE A 196 -6.95 4.09 10.03
C ILE A 196 -6.50 3.31 8.79
N LEU A 197 -6.51 4.00 7.65
CA LEU A 197 -6.00 3.49 6.38
C LEU A 197 -4.85 4.40 5.93
N THR A 198 -3.69 3.83 5.58
CA THR A 198 -2.59 4.57 4.99
C THR A 198 -2.45 4.26 3.51
N LEU A 199 -2.29 5.31 2.70
CA LEU A 199 -2.22 5.25 1.25
C LEU A 199 -0.95 5.95 0.74
N GLY A 200 -0.52 5.60 -0.47
CA GLY A 200 0.65 6.21 -1.11
C GLY A 200 0.82 5.71 -2.53
N LYS A 201 2.06 5.70 -3.01
CA LYS A 201 2.42 5.19 -4.35
C LYS A 201 1.48 5.71 -5.45
N SER A 202 0.58 4.87 -5.95
CA SER A 202 -0.33 5.21 -7.04
C SER A 202 -1.32 6.34 -6.73
N LEU A 203 -1.57 6.64 -5.45
CA LEU A 203 -2.45 7.74 -5.05
C LEU A 203 -2.05 9.06 -5.73
N GLY A 204 -0.75 9.33 -5.82
CA GLY A 204 -0.25 10.57 -6.40
C GLY A 204 -0.39 10.68 -7.92
N GLY A 205 -0.93 9.68 -8.61
CA GLY A 205 -1.05 9.71 -10.09
C GLY A 205 0.30 9.91 -10.79
N SER A 206 1.38 9.34 -10.25
CA SER A 206 2.80 9.47 -10.62
C SER A 206 3.57 10.57 -9.87
N LEU A 207 2.93 11.40 -9.06
CA LEU A 207 3.59 12.39 -8.19
C LEU A 207 3.77 11.86 -6.77
N PRO A 208 4.76 12.37 -6.01
CA PRO A 208 4.97 12.00 -4.62
C PRO A 208 3.78 12.41 -3.75
N MET A 209 3.07 11.45 -3.20
CA MET A 209 1.94 11.67 -2.31
C MET A 209 1.68 10.46 -1.42
N GLY A 210 1.18 10.72 -0.23
CA GLY A 210 0.56 9.78 0.67
C GLY A 210 -0.69 10.38 1.29
N ALA A 211 -1.46 9.56 1.97
CA ALA A 211 -2.58 10.01 2.78
C ALA A 211 -2.79 9.08 3.97
N LEU A 212 -3.17 9.67 5.10
CA LEU A 212 -3.78 8.99 6.22
C LEU A 212 -5.28 9.24 6.15
N VAL A 213 -6.07 8.19 6.21
CA VAL A 213 -7.53 8.25 6.16
C VAL A 213 -8.10 7.63 7.43
N SER A 214 -9.06 8.31 8.05
CA SER A 214 -9.73 7.83 9.27
C SER A 214 -11.11 8.47 9.39
N ASN A 215 -11.79 8.23 10.49
CA ASN A 215 -12.97 9.02 10.80
C ASN A 215 -12.60 10.33 11.53
N LYS A 216 -13.52 11.27 11.49
CA LYS A 216 -13.30 12.60 12.09
C LYS A 216 -12.97 12.52 13.59
N ASN A 217 -13.63 11.66 14.35
CA ASN A 217 -13.42 11.59 15.81
C ASN A 217 -12.00 11.17 16.17
N ILE A 218 -11.41 10.27 15.40
CA ILE A 218 -10.01 9.84 15.61
C ILE A 218 -9.07 10.95 15.15
N LEU A 219 -9.30 11.55 13.97
CA LEU A 219 -8.42 12.57 13.38
C LEU A 219 -8.42 13.87 14.18
N ASP A 220 -9.50 14.20 14.89
CA ASP A 220 -9.58 15.37 15.77
C ASP A 220 -8.54 15.37 16.90
N ALA A 221 -7.93 14.21 17.22
CA ALA A 221 -6.79 14.14 18.14
C ALA A 221 -5.54 14.89 17.64
N PHE A 222 -5.46 15.25 16.35
CA PHE A 222 -4.42 16.13 15.81
C PHE A 222 -4.76 17.62 15.86
N SER A 223 -6.02 17.96 16.07
CA SER A 223 -6.50 19.35 16.09
C SER A 223 -6.30 20.04 17.42
N THR A 224 -6.01 19.27 18.48
CA THR A 224 -5.94 19.76 19.86
C THR A 224 -4.68 19.26 20.58
N LYS A 225 -4.19 20.06 21.53
CA LYS A 225 -3.12 19.67 22.50
C LYS A 225 -1.81 19.16 21.88
N PRO A 226 -1.08 19.99 21.09
CA PRO A 226 -1.37 21.34 20.64
C PRO A 226 -2.09 21.41 19.30
N ALA A 227 -2.75 22.52 19.00
CA ALA A 227 -3.17 22.82 17.64
C ALA A 227 -1.95 22.81 16.72
N LEU A 228 -2.12 22.29 15.47
CA LEU A 228 -1.03 22.12 14.50
C LEU A 228 0.13 21.22 15.01
N GLY A 229 -0.15 20.31 15.94
CA GLY A 229 0.85 19.40 16.51
C GLY A 229 1.41 18.37 15.52
N HIS A 230 0.77 18.18 14.38
CA HIS A 230 1.26 17.38 13.26
C HIS A 230 0.90 18.06 11.94
N ILE A 231 1.87 18.70 11.31
CA ILE A 231 1.72 19.40 10.03
C ILE A 231 2.87 19.04 9.09
N THR A 232 2.64 19.21 7.79
CA THR A 232 3.66 19.13 6.74
C THR A 232 3.53 20.33 5.82
N THR A 233 4.65 20.88 5.34
CA THR A 233 4.65 22.08 4.45
C THR A 233 4.01 21.79 3.10
N PHE A 234 4.14 20.57 2.58
CA PHE A 234 3.68 20.18 1.25
C PHE A 234 2.59 19.12 1.25
N GLY A 235 2.13 18.66 2.43
CA GLY A 235 0.99 17.73 2.53
C GLY A 235 -0.29 18.40 2.03
N GLY A 236 -0.89 17.86 0.98
CA GLY A 236 -2.02 18.50 0.31
C GLY A 236 -1.61 19.53 -0.75
N HIS A 237 -0.38 19.42 -1.29
CA HIS A 237 0.09 20.25 -2.41
C HIS A 237 -0.91 20.23 -3.58
N PRO A 238 -1.34 21.39 -4.11
CA PRO A 238 -2.43 21.46 -5.08
C PRO A 238 -2.23 20.61 -6.32
N VAL A 239 -1.01 20.58 -6.87
CA VAL A 239 -0.70 19.77 -8.08
C VAL A 239 -0.82 18.28 -7.78
N ASN A 240 -0.36 17.84 -6.61
CA ASN A 240 -0.46 16.44 -6.18
C ASN A 240 -1.92 16.05 -5.91
N CYS A 241 -2.70 16.95 -5.28
CA CYS A 241 -4.13 16.74 -5.03
C CYS A 241 -4.93 16.66 -6.34
N ALA A 242 -4.63 17.52 -7.32
CA ALA A 242 -5.28 17.48 -8.63
C ALA A 242 -4.96 16.18 -9.39
N ALA A 243 -3.69 15.73 -9.35
CA ALA A 243 -3.29 14.46 -9.92
C ALA A 243 -4.00 13.27 -9.25
N ALA A 244 -4.04 13.26 -7.91
CA ALA A 244 -4.69 12.21 -7.12
C ALA A 244 -6.21 12.17 -7.33
N ALA A 245 -6.86 13.32 -7.40
CA ALA A 245 -8.29 13.40 -7.71
C ALA A 245 -8.60 12.82 -9.09
N ALA A 246 -7.82 13.22 -10.10
CA ALA A 246 -7.97 12.68 -11.46
C ALA A 246 -7.69 11.17 -11.53
N PHE A 247 -6.67 10.68 -10.78
CA PHE A 247 -6.39 9.26 -10.64
C PHE A 247 -7.57 8.51 -10.01
N CYS A 248 -8.10 8.97 -8.87
CA CYS A 248 -9.22 8.32 -8.18
C CYS A 248 -10.49 8.30 -9.06
N LYS A 249 -10.75 9.38 -9.78
CA LYS A 249 -11.85 9.45 -10.74
C LYS A 249 -11.68 8.42 -11.85
N ALA A 250 -10.52 8.37 -12.51
CA ALA A 250 -10.23 7.41 -13.58
C ALA A 250 -10.30 5.96 -13.08
N LEU A 251 -9.76 5.68 -11.88
CA LEU A 251 -9.87 4.35 -11.26
C LEU A 251 -11.34 3.90 -11.11
N LYS A 252 -12.22 4.84 -10.79
CA LYS A 252 -13.66 4.57 -10.61
C LYS A 252 -14.41 4.41 -11.92
N THR A 253 -14.08 5.23 -12.95
CA THR A 253 -14.87 5.33 -14.18
C THR A 253 -14.34 4.49 -15.33
N ASP A 254 -13.02 4.27 -15.38
CA ASP A 254 -12.35 3.72 -16.55
C ASP A 254 -11.81 2.31 -16.31
N ILE A 255 -11.73 1.83 -15.05
CA ILE A 255 -11.14 0.54 -14.70
C ILE A 255 -12.22 -0.45 -14.25
N ASP A 256 -12.32 -1.55 -14.96
CA ASP A 256 -13.11 -2.71 -14.52
C ASP A 256 -12.26 -3.58 -13.58
N LEU A 257 -12.54 -3.50 -12.27
CA LEU A 257 -11.81 -4.26 -11.26
C LEU A 257 -12.02 -5.79 -11.36
N LYS A 258 -13.12 -6.24 -12.00
CA LYS A 258 -13.32 -7.68 -12.27
C LYS A 258 -12.39 -8.15 -13.37
N GLU A 259 -12.17 -7.31 -14.39
CA GLU A 259 -11.21 -7.59 -15.45
C GLU A 259 -9.76 -7.60 -14.93
N VAL A 260 -9.41 -6.70 -13.98
CA VAL A 260 -8.13 -6.73 -13.27
C VAL A 260 -7.88 -8.09 -12.59
N ASP A 261 -8.89 -8.63 -11.92
CA ASP A 261 -8.79 -9.92 -11.24
C ASP A 261 -8.67 -11.07 -12.25
N ARG A 262 -9.51 -11.06 -13.31
CA ARG A 262 -9.47 -12.07 -14.38
C ARG A 262 -8.11 -12.12 -15.10
N LEU A 263 -7.59 -10.97 -15.49
CA LEU A 263 -6.28 -10.88 -16.16
C LEU A 263 -5.13 -11.24 -15.21
N GLY A 264 -5.27 -10.93 -13.92
CA GLY A 264 -4.35 -11.38 -12.89
C GLY A 264 -4.29 -12.90 -12.81
N GLN A 265 -5.44 -13.56 -12.75
CA GLN A 265 -5.52 -15.02 -12.76
C GLN A 265 -4.87 -15.63 -14.02
N LEU A 266 -5.16 -15.08 -15.19
CA LEU A 266 -4.59 -15.57 -16.46
C LEU A 266 -3.06 -15.53 -16.46
N LEU A 267 -2.45 -14.43 -16.00
CA LEU A 267 -1.00 -14.30 -15.91
C LEU A 267 -0.39 -15.25 -14.86
N ALA A 268 -1.04 -15.36 -13.70
CA ALA A 268 -0.61 -16.25 -12.64
C ALA A 268 -0.59 -17.71 -13.09
N GLU A 269 -1.66 -18.20 -13.70
CA GLU A 269 -1.77 -19.56 -14.23
C GLU A 269 -0.69 -19.85 -15.28
N LYS A 270 -0.49 -18.93 -16.21
CA LYS A 270 0.52 -19.09 -17.26
C LYS A 270 1.92 -19.27 -16.70
N ILE A 271 2.34 -18.42 -15.74
CA ILE A 271 3.69 -18.48 -15.16
C ILE A 271 3.81 -19.65 -14.19
N SER A 272 2.80 -19.91 -13.37
CA SER A 272 2.81 -21.02 -12.38
C SER A 272 2.83 -22.39 -13.03
N SER A 273 2.44 -22.51 -14.31
CA SER A 273 2.55 -23.77 -15.06
C SER A 273 4.00 -24.17 -15.38
N HIS A 274 4.97 -23.29 -15.15
CA HIS A 274 6.39 -23.59 -15.39
C HIS A 274 6.95 -24.52 -14.29
N PRO A 275 7.65 -25.63 -14.64
CA PRO A 275 8.09 -26.63 -13.66
C PRO A 275 9.14 -26.12 -12.65
N GLU A 276 9.81 -25.02 -12.93
CA GLU A 276 10.77 -24.40 -12.01
C GLU A 276 10.15 -23.41 -11.01
N ILE A 277 8.85 -23.12 -11.13
CA ILE A 277 8.11 -22.35 -10.13
C ILE A 277 7.69 -23.30 -9.00
N ILE A 278 8.24 -23.09 -7.81
CA ILE A 278 8.00 -23.91 -6.63
C ILE A 278 6.68 -23.55 -5.95
N ASP A 279 6.39 -22.26 -5.86
CA ASP A 279 5.17 -21.71 -5.29
C ASP A 279 4.83 -20.39 -5.98
N SER A 280 3.57 -20.05 -5.99
CA SER A 280 3.09 -18.78 -6.56
C SER A 280 1.96 -18.20 -5.72
N ARG A 281 2.03 -16.91 -5.52
CA ARG A 281 0.99 -16.16 -4.80
C ARG A 281 0.60 -14.93 -5.62
N HIS A 282 -0.68 -14.67 -5.70
CA HIS A 282 -1.18 -13.44 -6.29
C HIS A 282 -2.50 -13.01 -5.68
N LEU A 283 -2.81 -11.72 -5.82
CA LEU A 283 -4.12 -11.15 -5.60
C LEU A 283 -4.29 -9.97 -6.55
N GLY A 284 -5.25 -10.08 -7.48
CA GLY A 284 -5.36 -9.17 -8.60
C GLY A 284 -4.04 -9.07 -9.38
N MET A 285 -3.46 -7.87 -9.45
CA MET A 285 -2.21 -7.59 -10.17
C MET A 285 -0.99 -7.46 -9.24
N MET A 286 -0.97 -8.15 -8.12
CA MET A 286 0.22 -8.36 -7.27
C MET A 286 0.64 -9.82 -7.34
N PHE A 287 1.89 -10.08 -7.75
CA PHE A 287 2.39 -11.44 -7.96
C PHE A 287 3.72 -11.67 -7.28
N ALA A 288 3.89 -12.89 -6.78
CA ALA A 288 5.15 -13.47 -6.31
C ALA A 288 5.28 -14.88 -6.87
N PHE A 289 6.45 -15.20 -7.41
CA PHE A 289 6.77 -16.51 -7.96
C PHE A 289 8.07 -17.01 -7.35
N ASP A 290 8.00 -18.09 -6.58
CA ASP A 290 9.14 -18.66 -5.86
C ASP A 290 9.93 -19.62 -6.74
N MET A 291 11.24 -19.53 -6.66
CA MET A 291 12.21 -20.38 -7.36
C MET A 291 13.20 -20.99 -6.37
N LYS A 292 14.04 -21.91 -6.84
CA LYS A 292 14.97 -22.68 -6.00
C LYS A 292 16.02 -21.83 -5.27
N SER A 293 16.44 -20.72 -5.85
CA SER A 293 17.46 -19.87 -5.23
C SER A 293 17.41 -18.41 -5.70
N PRO A 294 17.97 -17.48 -4.90
CA PRO A 294 18.10 -16.08 -5.28
C PRO A 294 18.90 -15.85 -6.57
N GLU A 295 19.90 -16.71 -6.85
CA GLU A 295 20.74 -16.62 -8.05
C GLU A 295 19.92 -16.88 -9.30
N ILE A 296 19.01 -17.87 -9.27
CA ILE A 296 18.09 -18.15 -10.38
C ILE A 296 17.13 -16.97 -10.55
N VAL A 297 16.56 -16.45 -9.46
CA VAL A 297 15.69 -15.25 -9.50
C VAL A 297 16.41 -14.07 -10.16
N ALA A 298 17.67 -13.83 -9.80
CA ALA A 298 18.45 -12.74 -10.39
C ALA A 298 18.66 -12.93 -11.90
N LYS A 299 18.93 -14.16 -12.36
CA LYS A 299 19.04 -14.48 -13.79
C LYS A 299 17.69 -14.25 -14.50
N VAL A 300 16.57 -14.73 -13.94
CA VAL A 300 15.23 -14.55 -14.51
C VAL A 300 14.89 -13.08 -14.64
N VAL A 301 15.13 -12.27 -13.61
CA VAL A 301 14.90 -10.82 -13.65
C VAL A 301 15.74 -10.16 -14.75
N HIS A 302 16.99 -10.57 -14.93
CA HIS A 302 17.84 -10.06 -15.99
C HIS A 302 17.34 -10.45 -17.39
N ARG A 303 16.99 -11.74 -17.60
CA ARG A 303 16.43 -12.22 -18.87
C ARG A 303 15.08 -11.56 -19.20
N CYS A 304 14.23 -11.33 -18.20
CA CYS A 304 13.02 -10.56 -18.37
C CYS A 304 13.32 -9.17 -18.93
N LEU A 305 14.33 -8.47 -18.35
CA LEU A 305 14.72 -7.13 -18.82
C LEU A 305 15.21 -7.15 -20.28
N GLU A 306 16.02 -8.13 -20.67
CA GLU A 306 16.48 -8.33 -22.06
C GLU A 306 15.30 -8.53 -23.03
N LYS A 307 14.22 -9.15 -22.57
CA LYS A 307 12.98 -9.36 -23.33
C LYS A 307 11.98 -8.18 -23.24
N GLY A 308 12.36 -7.07 -22.60
CA GLY A 308 11.52 -5.89 -22.43
C GLY A 308 10.49 -5.97 -21.29
N ILE A 309 10.64 -6.94 -20.38
CA ILE A 309 9.80 -7.08 -19.19
C ILE A 309 10.54 -6.57 -17.97
N ILE A 310 9.97 -5.57 -17.28
CA ILE A 310 10.50 -5.08 -16.01
C ILE A 310 9.89 -5.90 -14.88
N SER A 311 10.66 -6.81 -14.32
CA SER A 311 10.39 -7.55 -13.10
C SER A 311 11.39 -7.16 -12.00
N PHE A 312 11.23 -7.68 -10.79
CA PHE A 312 12.17 -7.41 -9.70
C PHE A 312 12.09 -8.53 -8.65
N TRP A 313 13.15 -8.71 -7.84
CA TRP A 313 13.13 -9.59 -6.68
C TRP A 313 12.47 -8.91 -5.47
N PHE A 314 12.13 -9.71 -4.46
CA PHE A 314 11.73 -9.19 -3.15
C PHE A 314 12.97 -9.02 -2.26
N LEU A 315 12.99 -7.96 -1.47
CA LEU A 315 14.12 -7.69 -0.58
C LEU A 315 14.08 -8.54 0.70
N SER A 316 12.89 -8.91 1.16
CA SER A 316 12.68 -9.75 2.33
C SER A 316 12.32 -11.19 1.99
N HIS A 317 12.26 -11.54 0.69
CA HIS A 317 12.01 -12.89 0.18
C HIS A 317 12.76 -13.12 -1.14
N PRO A 318 14.11 -13.23 -1.10
CA PRO A 318 14.98 -13.17 -2.29
C PRO A 318 14.81 -14.34 -3.27
N ASN A 319 14.22 -15.46 -2.82
CA ASN A 319 13.92 -16.61 -3.68
C ASN A 319 12.73 -16.38 -4.61
N SER A 320 12.14 -15.20 -4.61
CA SER A 320 10.96 -14.89 -5.41
C SER A 320 11.17 -13.66 -6.28
N PHE A 321 10.62 -13.66 -7.49
CA PHE A 321 10.46 -12.46 -8.29
C PHE A 321 9.01 -12.00 -8.28
N ARG A 322 8.84 -10.69 -8.46
CA ARG A 322 7.52 -10.03 -8.45
C ARG A 322 7.17 -9.40 -9.77
N LEU A 323 5.87 -9.35 -10.02
CA LEU A 323 5.27 -8.56 -11.08
C LEU A 323 4.19 -7.64 -10.51
N SER A 324 4.00 -6.50 -11.15
CA SER A 324 2.95 -5.52 -10.78
C SER A 324 2.59 -4.70 -12.02
N PRO A 325 2.00 -5.32 -13.05
CA PRO A 325 1.64 -4.62 -14.28
C PRO A 325 0.60 -3.52 -14.01
N PRO A 326 0.44 -2.54 -14.91
CA PRO A 326 -0.63 -1.55 -14.79
C PRO A 326 -2.01 -2.22 -14.94
N LEU A 327 -3.03 -1.65 -14.32
CA LEU A 327 -4.40 -2.18 -14.33
C LEU A 327 -5.08 -2.04 -15.71
N ILE A 328 -4.52 -1.20 -16.57
CA ILE A 328 -4.99 -0.96 -17.96
C ILE A 328 -4.37 -1.92 -18.97
N ILE A 329 -3.56 -2.88 -18.53
CA ILE A 329 -2.90 -3.84 -19.40
C ILE A 329 -3.96 -4.67 -20.13
N SER A 330 -3.78 -4.86 -21.44
CA SER A 330 -4.69 -5.68 -22.24
C SER A 330 -4.42 -7.18 -22.09
N GLU A 331 -5.41 -8.00 -22.39
CA GLU A 331 -5.25 -9.46 -22.40
C GLU A 331 -4.14 -9.92 -23.35
N LYS A 332 -4.01 -9.27 -24.52
CA LYS A 332 -2.95 -9.57 -25.49
C LYS A 332 -1.55 -9.32 -24.88
N GLU A 333 -1.40 -8.22 -24.14
CA GLU A 333 -0.14 -7.90 -23.45
C GLU A 333 0.14 -8.85 -22.28
N ILE A 334 -0.89 -9.29 -21.56
CA ILE A 334 -0.78 -10.31 -20.50
C ILE A 334 -0.31 -11.65 -21.07
N GLN A 335 -0.89 -12.09 -22.20
CA GLN A 335 -0.48 -13.32 -22.88
C GLN A 335 0.97 -13.23 -23.35
N LEU A 336 1.33 -12.14 -24.03
CA LEU A 336 2.71 -11.91 -24.48
C LEU A 336 3.71 -11.87 -23.31
N ALA A 337 3.37 -11.13 -22.23
CA ALA A 337 4.21 -11.07 -21.04
C ALA A 337 4.40 -12.45 -20.40
N GLY A 338 3.33 -13.24 -20.30
CA GLY A 338 3.39 -14.60 -19.79
C GLY A 338 4.32 -15.51 -20.60
N GLU A 339 4.27 -15.42 -21.94
CA GLU A 339 5.16 -16.17 -22.85
C GLU A 339 6.63 -15.75 -22.70
N LEU A 340 6.90 -14.44 -22.70
CA LEU A 340 8.26 -13.91 -22.57
C LEU A 340 8.88 -14.24 -21.19
N ILE A 341 8.09 -14.20 -20.12
CA ILE A 341 8.55 -14.58 -18.79
C ILE A 341 8.83 -16.09 -18.73
N TYR A 342 7.96 -16.91 -19.30
CA TYR A 342 8.15 -18.36 -19.38
C TYR A 342 9.49 -18.69 -20.09
N GLN A 343 9.76 -18.09 -21.25
CA GLN A 343 11.03 -18.21 -21.97
C GLN A 343 12.21 -17.69 -21.15
N ALA A 344 12.04 -16.58 -20.41
CA ALA A 344 13.09 -16.04 -19.56
C ALA A 344 13.49 -17.03 -18.44
N ILE A 345 12.52 -17.78 -17.90
CA ILE A 345 12.78 -18.83 -16.92
C ILE A 345 13.55 -19.98 -17.56
N ASP A 346 13.10 -20.51 -18.73
CA ASP A 346 13.81 -21.58 -19.45
C ASP A 346 15.29 -21.24 -19.70
N GLU A 347 15.57 -20.02 -20.19
CA GLU A 347 16.91 -19.55 -20.50
C GLU A 347 17.79 -19.29 -19.25
N SER A 348 17.17 -19.22 -18.08
CA SER A 348 17.88 -18.92 -16.81
C SER A 348 18.39 -20.19 -16.09
N ILE A 349 17.87 -21.36 -16.46
CA ILE A 349 18.23 -22.66 -15.88
C ILE A 349 19.20 -23.46 -16.76
N LEU A 350 19.39 -23.04 -18.00
CA LEU A 350 20.43 -23.54 -18.87
C LEU A 350 21.80 -22.95 -18.50
#